data_08e1e813da68cb2e0e935f7094330f9e
#
_entry.id   08e1e813da68cb2e0e935f7094330f9e
#
_cell.length_a   1.000
_cell.length_b   1.000
_cell.length_c   1.000
_cell.angle_alpha   90.00
_cell.angle_beta   90.00
_cell.angle_gamma   90.00
#
_symmetry.space_group_name_H-M   'P 1'
#
loop_
_entity.id
_entity.type
_entity.pdbx_description
1 polymer ?
#
loop_
_entity_poly.entity_id
_entity_poly.type
_entity_poly.pdbx_seq_one_letter_code
_entity_poly.pdbx_strand_id
1 'polypeptide(L)'
;MAYVCTNCGLEYVKWQGKCDACKEWNRLTSFATKGSTKHFENQQPINYPQRLDEIQAPTNKRLLAEDAELNRVLGGGIVPGSLVLLGGEPGIGKSTLLLQMALQFKEGKVLYVSGEETTHQIKLRTARLGLSSANCLLLQECGLVQILKHTNDLEPTLLIIDSIQTLYAEEEEGAVGSINQIKACTTRLLHYAKSSNVALFLIGHINK
;
A
#
# COMPACT_ATOMS: atom_id res chain seq x y z
N MET A 1 -14.61 27.50 10.96
CA MET A 1 -14.09 26.83 12.17
C MET A 1 -15.31 26.45 12.99
N ALA A 2 -15.43 25.17 13.35
CA ALA A 2 -16.44 24.67 14.27
C ALA A 2 -15.75 24.31 15.59
N TYR A 3 -16.50 24.26 16.67
CA TYR A 3 -16.02 23.90 18.01
C TYR A 3 -16.78 22.68 18.49
N VAL A 4 -16.09 21.74 19.11
CA VAL A 4 -16.71 20.54 19.68
C VAL A 4 -16.45 20.48 21.19
N CYS A 5 -17.44 20.09 21.95
CA CYS A 5 -17.27 19.85 23.37
C CYS A 5 -16.57 18.50 23.61
N THR A 6 -15.40 18.53 24.25
CA THR A 6 -14.60 17.32 24.53
C THR A 6 -15.27 16.38 25.56
N ASN A 7 -16.30 16.84 26.28
CA ASN A 7 -16.99 16.03 27.24
C ASN A 7 -18.24 15.31 26.69
N CYS A 8 -19.05 15.99 25.84
CA CYS A 8 -20.32 15.43 25.35
C CYS A 8 -20.42 15.35 23.81
N GLY A 9 -19.41 15.82 23.07
CA GLY A 9 -19.38 15.74 21.62
C GLY A 9 -20.27 16.74 20.87
N LEU A 10 -20.99 17.64 21.56
CA LEU A 10 -21.88 18.60 20.92
C LEU A 10 -21.05 19.64 20.13
N GLU A 11 -21.46 19.92 18.89
CA GLU A 11 -20.80 20.87 18.00
C GLU A 11 -21.41 22.28 18.08
N TYR A 12 -20.55 23.29 17.95
CA TYR A 12 -20.91 24.70 17.96
C TYR A 12 -20.28 25.46 16.82
N VAL A 13 -21.01 26.40 16.25
CA VAL A 13 -20.50 27.27 15.15
C VAL A 13 -19.53 28.34 15.70
N LYS A 14 -19.68 28.73 16.96
CA LYS A 14 -18.85 29.71 17.65
C LYS A 14 -18.34 29.17 18.97
N TRP A 15 -17.15 29.64 19.36
CA TRP A 15 -16.63 29.32 20.68
C TRP A 15 -17.49 30.00 21.79
N GLN A 16 -17.75 29.25 22.83
CA GLN A 16 -18.38 29.75 24.05
C GLN A 16 -17.73 29.09 25.28
N GLY A 17 -17.65 29.83 26.40
CA GLY A 17 -16.95 29.35 27.59
C GLY A 17 -17.60 28.17 28.29
N LYS A 18 -18.91 27.90 28.04
CA LYS A 18 -19.69 26.86 28.69
C LYS A 18 -20.46 26.04 27.65
N CYS A 19 -20.46 24.72 27.78
CA CYS A 19 -21.27 23.84 26.93
C CYS A 19 -22.74 23.89 27.37
N ASP A 20 -23.67 24.13 26.43
CA ASP A 20 -25.10 24.21 26.74
C ASP A 20 -25.70 22.84 27.07
N ALA A 21 -25.13 21.76 26.58
CA ALA A 21 -25.63 20.42 26.83
C ALA A 21 -25.15 19.84 28.17
N CYS A 22 -23.84 19.76 28.39
CA CYS A 22 -23.28 19.16 29.60
C CYS A 22 -22.95 20.16 30.72
N LYS A 23 -23.13 21.46 30.46
CA LYS A 23 -22.89 22.58 31.41
C LYS A 23 -21.44 22.73 31.89
N GLU A 24 -20.49 21.97 31.31
CA GLU A 24 -19.08 22.05 31.63
C GLU A 24 -18.44 23.31 31.05
N TRP A 25 -17.46 23.88 31.77
CA TRP A 25 -16.74 25.09 31.37
C TRP A 25 -15.43 24.72 30.65
N ASN A 26 -15.04 25.55 29.69
CA ASN A 26 -13.76 25.48 28.98
C ASN A 26 -13.50 24.10 28.33
N ARG A 27 -14.55 23.41 27.83
CA ARG A 27 -14.48 22.11 27.18
C ARG A 27 -14.69 22.19 25.67
N LEU A 28 -14.77 23.41 25.11
CA LEU A 28 -14.89 23.58 23.66
C LEU A 28 -13.49 23.77 23.06
N THR A 29 -13.12 22.84 22.18
CA THR A 29 -11.90 22.89 21.37
C THR A 29 -12.23 23.26 19.94
N SER A 30 -11.39 24.09 19.31
CA SER A 30 -11.56 24.42 17.90
C SER A 30 -11.32 23.20 17.03
N PHE A 31 -12.29 22.88 16.21
CA PHE A 31 -12.18 21.88 15.18
C PHE A 31 -11.95 22.64 13.87
N ALA A 32 -10.78 22.49 13.28
CA ALA A 32 -10.52 23.01 11.94
C ALA A 32 -11.36 22.17 10.96
N THR A 33 -12.51 22.71 10.54
CA THR A 33 -13.13 22.25 9.29
C THR A 33 -12.11 22.55 8.21
N LYS A 34 -11.29 21.59 7.81
CA LYS A 34 -10.49 21.68 6.60
C LYS A 34 -11.44 22.13 5.50
N GLY A 35 -11.11 23.29 4.90
CA GLY A 35 -11.90 23.88 3.82
C GLY A 35 -12.23 22.82 2.79
N SER A 36 -13.39 22.98 2.16
CA SER A 36 -13.96 22.12 1.15
C SER A 36 -12.92 21.65 0.14
N THR A 37 -12.24 20.59 0.46
CA THR A 37 -11.71 19.72 -0.58
C THR A 37 -12.96 19.19 -1.28
N LYS A 38 -13.07 19.47 -2.57
CA LYS A 38 -14.04 18.83 -3.45
C LYS A 38 -14.08 17.37 -3.01
N HIS A 39 -15.19 16.96 -2.40
CA HIS A 39 -15.51 15.56 -2.25
C HIS A 39 -15.40 14.98 -3.65
N PHE A 40 -14.34 14.27 -3.94
CA PHE A 40 -14.48 13.14 -4.81
C PHE A 40 -15.47 12.25 -4.03
N GLU A 41 -16.72 12.35 -4.40
CA GLU A 41 -17.72 11.36 -4.08
C GLU A 41 -17.27 10.04 -4.73
N ASN A 42 -16.28 9.39 -4.13
CA ASN A 42 -16.19 7.96 -4.18
C ASN A 42 -17.39 7.47 -3.35
N GLN A 43 -18.56 7.52 -3.93
CA GLN A 43 -19.66 6.66 -3.57
C GLN A 43 -19.17 5.25 -3.86
N GLN A 44 -18.43 4.68 -2.89
CA GLN A 44 -18.23 3.24 -2.89
C GLN A 44 -19.65 2.67 -2.92
N PRO A 45 -19.99 1.85 -3.90
CA PRO A 45 -21.29 1.23 -3.94
C PRO A 45 -21.51 0.56 -2.59
N ILE A 46 -22.66 0.84 -1.94
CA ILE A 46 -22.99 0.19 -0.68
C ILE A 46 -23.03 -1.30 -0.99
N ASN A 47 -22.02 -2.02 -0.50
CA ASN A 47 -21.95 -3.46 -0.69
C ASN A 47 -22.95 -4.13 0.24
N TYR A 48 -24.04 -4.62 -0.29
CA TYR A 48 -24.98 -5.47 0.43
C TYR A 48 -24.43 -6.90 0.53
N PRO A 49 -24.74 -7.63 1.61
CA PRO A 49 -24.44 -9.07 1.67
C PRO A 49 -25.08 -9.80 0.49
N GLN A 50 -24.28 -10.62 -0.18
CA GLN A 50 -24.71 -11.40 -1.32
C GLN A 50 -24.61 -12.89 -0.98
N ARG A 51 -25.49 -13.71 -1.52
CA ARG A 51 -25.37 -15.16 -1.37
C ARG A 51 -24.21 -15.66 -2.21
N LEU A 52 -23.42 -16.58 -1.66
CA LEU A 52 -22.22 -17.11 -2.30
C LEU A 52 -22.53 -17.81 -3.64
N ASP A 53 -23.67 -18.49 -3.72
CA ASP A 53 -24.13 -19.18 -4.92
C ASP A 53 -24.58 -18.24 -6.05
N GLU A 54 -24.88 -16.98 -5.74
CA GLU A 54 -25.25 -15.94 -6.71
C GLU A 54 -24.04 -15.15 -7.25
N ILE A 55 -22.88 -15.26 -6.58
CA ILE A 55 -21.66 -14.56 -6.98
C ILE A 55 -21.01 -15.31 -8.14
N GLN A 56 -20.95 -14.65 -9.30
CA GLN A 56 -20.20 -15.20 -10.43
C GLN A 56 -18.70 -15.19 -10.09
N ALA A 57 -18.06 -16.36 -10.17
CA ALA A 57 -16.60 -16.44 -9.97
C ALA A 57 -15.90 -15.57 -11.03
N PRO A 58 -15.00 -14.65 -10.61
CA PRO A 58 -14.27 -13.87 -11.57
C PRO A 58 -13.42 -14.78 -12.46
N THR A 59 -13.48 -14.58 -13.76
CA THR A 59 -12.66 -15.30 -14.75
C THR A 59 -11.20 -14.81 -14.78
N ASN A 60 -10.77 -14.08 -13.74
CA ASN A 60 -9.43 -13.51 -13.70
C ASN A 60 -8.37 -14.62 -13.73
N LYS A 61 -7.70 -14.73 -14.87
CA LYS A 61 -6.55 -15.62 -15.03
C LYS A 61 -5.47 -15.21 -14.03
N ARG A 62 -4.90 -16.17 -13.30
CA ARG A 62 -3.75 -15.95 -12.46
C ARG A 62 -2.53 -15.59 -13.32
N LEU A 63 -1.72 -14.66 -12.85
CA LEU A 63 -0.46 -14.30 -13.47
C LEU A 63 0.60 -15.34 -13.07
N LEU A 64 1.38 -15.80 -14.02
CA LEU A 64 2.40 -16.84 -13.78
C LEU A 64 3.77 -16.20 -13.59
N ALA A 65 4.44 -16.55 -12.50
CA ALA A 65 5.87 -16.39 -12.37
C ALA A 65 6.59 -17.49 -13.16
N GLU A 66 7.84 -17.28 -13.57
CA GLU A 66 8.66 -18.35 -14.16
C GLU A 66 9.05 -19.43 -13.15
N ASP A 67 9.03 -19.12 -11.86
CA ASP A 67 9.30 -20.06 -10.77
C ASP A 67 8.06 -20.92 -10.47
N ALA A 68 8.16 -22.22 -10.75
CA ALA A 68 7.08 -23.16 -10.57
C ALA A 68 6.73 -23.38 -9.09
N GLU A 69 7.73 -23.31 -8.19
CA GLU A 69 7.50 -23.48 -6.74
C GLU A 69 6.79 -22.26 -6.17
N LEU A 70 7.14 -21.05 -6.60
CA LEU A 70 6.41 -19.85 -6.21
C LEU A 70 4.95 -19.92 -6.67
N ASN A 71 4.70 -20.34 -7.90
CA ASN A 71 3.32 -20.55 -8.39
C ASN A 71 2.58 -21.58 -7.55
N ARG A 72 3.23 -22.70 -7.19
CA ARG A 72 2.65 -23.74 -6.33
C ARG A 72 2.25 -23.19 -4.95
N VAL A 73 3.15 -22.46 -4.30
CA VAL A 73 2.91 -21.83 -2.99
C VAL A 73 1.76 -20.82 -3.05
N LEU A 74 1.63 -20.09 -4.16
CA LEU A 74 0.56 -19.13 -4.40
C LEU A 74 -0.76 -19.78 -4.89
N GLY A 75 -0.83 -21.09 -4.91
CA GLY A 75 -2.04 -21.82 -5.32
C GLY A 75 -2.31 -21.77 -6.82
N GLY A 76 -1.26 -21.78 -7.64
CA GLY A 76 -1.33 -21.78 -9.10
C GLY A 76 -1.04 -20.45 -9.77
N GLY A 77 -0.40 -19.51 -9.06
CA GLY A 77 0.04 -18.23 -9.58
C GLY A 77 -0.50 -17.02 -8.81
N ILE A 78 -0.07 -15.84 -9.21
CA ILE A 78 -0.36 -14.56 -8.56
C ILE A 78 -1.79 -14.13 -8.92
N VAL A 79 -2.59 -13.78 -7.92
CA VAL A 79 -3.95 -13.26 -8.13
C VAL A 79 -3.87 -11.74 -8.36
N PRO A 80 -4.41 -11.21 -9.48
CA PRO A 80 -4.52 -9.78 -9.68
C PRO A 80 -5.27 -9.10 -8.52
N GLY A 81 -4.82 -7.92 -8.10
CA GLY A 81 -5.41 -7.20 -6.97
C GLY A 81 -5.09 -7.78 -5.59
N SER A 82 -4.25 -8.83 -5.50
CA SER A 82 -3.81 -9.38 -4.22
C SER A 82 -2.56 -8.67 -3.69
N LEU A 83 -2.39 -8.75 -2.36
CA LEU A 83 -1.17 -8.35 -1.69
C LEU A 83 -0.54 -9.59 -1.04
N VAL A 84 0.71 -9.87 -1.39
CA VAL A 84 1.53 -10.95 -0.83
C VAL A 84 2.65 -10.35 0.01
N LEU A 85 2.76 -10.77 1.27
CA LEU A 85 3.88 -10.41 2.14
C LEU A 85 4.91 -11.53 2.16
N LEU A 86 6.14 -11.22 1.75
CA LEU A 86 7.30 -12.08 1.88
C LEU A 86 8.12 -11.66 3.11
N GLY A 87 7.87 -12.31 4.25
CA GLY A 87 8.53 -12.04 5.51
C GLY A 87 9.69 -12.99 5.80
N GLY A 88 10.70 -12.51 6.51
CA GLY A 88 11.82 -13.35 6.96
C GLY A 88 13.02 -12.54 7.46
N GLU A 89 14.03 -13.22 8.00
CA GLU A 89 15.27 -12.58 8.49
C GLU A 89 16.02 -11.86 7.35
N PRO A 90 16.76 -10.78 7.65
CA PRO A 90 17.66 -10.16 6.68
C PRO A 90 18.65 -11.16 6.07
N GLY A 91 19.00 -11.00 4.79
CA GLY A 91 20.02 -11.80 4.13
C GLY A 91 19.59 -13.18 3.61
N ILE A 92 18.36 -13.67 3.87
CA ILE A 92 17.92 -15.00 3.41
C ILE A 92 17.51 -15.05 1.92
N GLY A 93 17.66 -13.96 1.18
CA GLY A 93 17.43 -13.94 -0.27
C GLY A 93 16.08 -13.41 -0.72
N LYS A 94 15.21 -12.84 0.13
CA LYS A 94 13.90 -12.29 -0.24
C LYS A 94 13.96 -11.33 -1.43
N SER A 95 14.78 -10.28 -1.31
CA SER A 95 14.97 -9.27 -2.38
C SER A 95 15.53 -9.87 -3.67
N THR A 96 16.40 -10.89 -3.56
CA THR A 96 16.93 -11.59 -4.72
C THR A 96 15.86 -12.41 -5.42
N LEU A 97 15.04 -13.15 -4.67
CA LEU A 97 13.94 -13.95 -5.21
C LEU A 97 12.94 -13.05 -5.97
N LEU A 98 12.48 -11.96 -5.34
CA LEU A 98 11.51 -11.08 -5.98
C LEU A 98 12.10 -10.29 -7.15
N LEU A 99 13.40 -9.95 -7.11
CA LEU A 99 14.07 -9.33 -8.24
C LEU A 99 14.19 -10.31 -9.43
N GLN A 100 14.56 -11.57 -9.19
CA GLN A 100 14.57 -12.61 -10.22
C GLN A 100 13.17 -12.79 -10.84
N MET A 101 12.13 -12.90 -10.00
CA MET A 101 10.75 -12.97 -10.46
C MET A 101 10.39 -11.75 -11.33
N ALA A 102 10.73 -10.54 -10.88
CA ALA A 102 10.45 -9.30 -11.62
C ALA A 102 11.11 -9.26 -13.00
N LEU A 103 12.37 -9.70 -13.08
CA LEU A 103 13.13 -9.71 -14.34
C LEU A 103 12.66 -10.77 -15.32
N GLN A 104 12.09 -11.87 -14.84
CA GLN A 104 11.60 -12.98 -15.64
C GLN A 104 10.09 -12.87 -15.93
N PHE A 105 9.38 -11.91 -15.33
CA PHE A 105 7.93 -11.75 -15.47
C PHE A 105 7.55 -11.36 -16.90
N LYS A 106 6.62 -12.11 -17.52
CA LYS A 106 6.22 -11.95 -18.92
C LYS A 106 4.77 -11.43 -19.09
N GLU A 107 4.00 -11.41 -18.04
CA GLU A 107 2.56 -11.10 -18.07
C GLU A 107 2.27 -9.58 -18.01
N GLY A 108 3.30 -8.73 -18.19
CA GLY A 108 3.15 -7.28 -18.24
C GLY A 108 4.32 -6.50 -17.63
N LYS A 109 4.07 -5.23 -17.30
CA LYS A 109 5.06 -4.35 -16.68
C LYS A 109 5.20 -4.65 -15.18
N VAL A 110 6.41 -4.59 -14.68
CA VAL A 110 6.74 -4.66 -13.25
C VAL A 110 7.32 -3.34 -12.81
N LEU A 111 6.81 -2.78 -11.72
CA LEU A 111 7.45 -1.68 -11.00
C LEU A 111 8.10 -2.25 -9.72
N TYR A 112 9.43 -2.22 -9.68
CA TYR A 112 10.21 -2.60 -8.51
C TYR A 112 10.65 -1.34 -7.78
N VAL A 113 10.12 -1.14 -6.58
CA VAL A 113 10.42 0.00 -5.72
C VAL A 113 11.39 -0.44 -4.63
N SER A 114 12.49 0.28 -4.48
CA SER A 114 13.46 0.04 -3.41
C SER A 114 13.65 1.29 -2.57
N GLY A 115 13.53 1.14 -1.26
CA GLY A 115 13.88 2.16 -0.29
C GLY A 115 15.25 1.97 0.35
N GLU A 116 15.88 0.80 0.15
CA GLU A 116 17.17 0.46 0.77
C GLU A 116 18.33 0.56 -0.21
N GLU A 117 18.14 0.06 -1.43
CA GLU A 117 19.19 0.03 -2.44
C GLU A 117 18.96 1.07 -3.53
N THR A 118 20.05 1.65 -4.00
CA THR A 118 20.02 2.51 -5.18
C THR A 118 19.78 1.70 -6.45
N THR A 119 19.23 2.36 -7.47
CA THR A 119 19.02 1.75 -8.79
C THR A 119 20.33 1.16 -9.37
N HIS A 120 21.48 1.78 -9.07
CA HIS A 120 22.80 1.30 -9.50
C HIS A 120 23.18 -0.01 -8.80
N GLN A 121 22.96 -0.13 -7.48
CA GLN A 121 23.21 -1.36 -6.71
C GLN A 121 22.34 -2.51 -7.20
N ILE A 122 21.04 -2.24 -7.46
CA ILE A 122 20.13 -3.24 -8.02
C ILE A 122 20.64 -3.66 -9.42
N LYS A 123 21.08 -2.71 -10.25
CA LYS A 123 21.63 -3.02 -11.58
C LYS A 123 22.87 -3.92 -11.52
N LEU A 124 23.78 -3.70 -10.57
CA LEU A 124 24.92 -4.57 -10.33
C LEU A 124 24.48 -5.98 -9.90
N ARG A 125 23.42 -6.08 -9.08
CA ARG A 125 22.83 -7.36 -8.68
C ARG A 125 22.22 -8.08 -9.87
N THR A 126 21.46 -7.40 -10.74
CA THR A 126 20.89 -8.01 -11.95
C THR A 126 21.98 -8.56 -12.89
N ALA A 127 23.12 -7.84 -13.02
CA ALA A 127 24.25 -8.31 -13.82
C ALA A 127 24.84 -9.62 -13.28
N ARG A 128 24.95 -9.76 -11.95
CA ARG A 128 25.40 -11.02 -11.32
C ARG A 128 24.43 -12.18 -11.51
N LEU A 129 23.14 -11.88 -11.61
CA LEU A 129 22.11 -12.88 -11.89
C LEU A 129 22.06 -13.29 -13.36
N GLY A 130 22.75 -12.56 -14.26
CA GLY A 130 22.70 -12.78 -15.70
C GLY A 130 21.32 -12.50 -16.30
N LEU A 131 20.47 -11.71 -15.63
CA LEU A 131 19.10 -11.44 -16.04
C LEU A 131 18.93 -9.96 -16.42
N SER A 132 18.07 -9.71 -17.40
CA SER A 132 17.64 -8.37 -17.78
C SER A 132 16.20 -8.41 -18.29
N SER A 133 15.47 -7.31 -18.12
CA SER A 133 14.10 -7.18 -18.63
C SER A 133 13.83 -5.73 -19.02
N ALA A 134 13.22 -5.53 -20.17
CA ALA A 134 12.70 -4.23 -20.59
C ALA A 134 11.38 -3.88 -19.90
N ASN A 135 10.70 -4.88 -19.33
CA ASN A 135 9.40 -4.72 -18.67
C ASN A 135 9.52 -4.42 -17.16
N CYS A 136 10.74 -4.52 -16.60
CA CYS A 136 10.99 -4.24 -15.19
C CYS A 136 11.55 -2.82 -15.03
N LEU A 137 10.75 -1.96 -14.42
CA LEU A 137 11.08 -0.57 -14.11
C LEU A 137 11.53 -0.49 -12.64
N LEU A 138 12.61 0.24 -12.39
CA LEU A 138 13.15 0.45 -11.04
C LEU A 138 12.84 1.86 -10.58
N LEU A 139 12.33 1.99 -9.36
CA LEU A 139 12.08 3.26 -8.68
C LEU A 139 12.78 3.25 -7.32
N GLN A 140 13.62 4.23 -7.06
CA GLN A 140 14.18 4.48 -5.74
C GLN A 140 13.34 5.56 -5.05
N GLU A 141 12.43 5.17 -4.16
CA GLU A 141 11.52 6.06 -3.48
C GLU A 141 11.02 5.42 -2.18
N CYS A 142 10.78 6.26 -1.14
CA CYS A 142 10.25 5.86 0.16
C CYS A 142 8.90 6.52 0.49
N GLY A 143 8.59 7.64 -0.15
CA GLY A 143 7.32 8.37 0.03
C GLY A 143 6.15 7.65 -0.64
N LEU A 144 5.19 7.18 0.17
CA LEU A 144 4.07 6.39 -0.35
C LEU A 144 3.25 7.13 -1.41
N VAL A 145 3.04 8.44 -1.23
CA VAL A 145 2.27 9.26 -2.17
C VAL A 145 2.94 9.29 -3.55
N GLN A 146 4.27 9.44 -3.59
CA GLN A 146 5.04 9.45 -4.84
C GLN A 146 5.04 8.08 -5.51
N ILE A 147 5.20 7.00 -4.72
CA ILE A 147 5.12 5.62 -5.24
C ILE A 147 3.77 5.39 -5.90
N LEU A 148 2.66 5.71 -5.23
CA LEU A 148 1.30 5.51 -5.77
C LEU A 148 1.05 6.37 -7.01
N LYS A 149 1.60 7.60 -7.06
CA LYS A 149 1.52 8.44 -8.25
C LYS A 149 2.22 7.78 -9.45
N HIS A 150 3.48 7.36 -9.28
CA HIS A 150 4.19 6.66 -10.35
C HIS A 150 3.52 5.35 -10.76
N THR A 151 2.94 4.63 -9.80
CA THR A 151 2.22 3.40 -10.09
C THR A 151 0.96 3.67 -10.92
N ASN A 152 0.22 4.75 -10.63
CA ASN A 152 -0.93 5.16 -11.43
C ASN A 152 -0.53 5.59 -12.86
N ASP A 153 0.59 6.32 -13.00
CA ASP A 153 1.05 6.80 -14.31
C ASP A 153 1.58 5.65 -15.20
N LEU A 154 2.19 4.63 -14.60
CA LEU A 154 2.81 3.50 -15.30
C LEU A 154 1.85 2.32 -15.54
N GLU A 155 0.80 2.19 -14.72
CA GLU A 155 -0.16 1.09 -14.74
C GLU A 155 0.53 -0.29 -14.81
N PRO A 156 1.41 -0.65 -13.85
CA PRO A 156 2.09 -1.92 -13.86
C PRO A 156 1.11 -3.06 -13.54
N THR A 157 1.37 -4.24 -14.09
CA THR A 157 0.67 -5.48 -13.73
C THR A 157 1.09 -5.98 -12.34
N LEU A 158 2.34 -5.72 -11.98
CA LEU A 158 2.95 -6.15 -10.72
C LEU A 158 3.75 -5.01 -10.08
N LEU A 159 3.47 -4.75 -8.80
CA LEU A 159 4.21 -3.82 -7.95
C LEU A 159 4.97 -4.61 -6.88
N ILE A 160 6.27 -4.35 -6.73
CA ILE A 160 7.11 -4.94 -5.69
C ILE A 160 7.68 -3.82 -4.83
N ILE A 161 7.57 -3.94 -3.52
CA ILE A 161 8.12 -2.99 -2.53
C ILE A 161 9.21 -3.69 -1.70
N ASP A 162 10.42 -3.16 -1.77
CA ASP A 162 11.61 -3.65 -1.04
C ASP A 162 12.27 -2.50 -0.25
N SER A 163 11.95 -2.33 1.05
CA SER A 163 11.05 -3.08 1.90
C SER A 163 9.92 -2.18 2.46
N ILE A 164 8.91 -2.78 3.07
CA ILE A 164 7.82 -2.03 3.71
C ILE A 164 8.32 -1.14 4.86
N GLN A 165 9.43 -1.51 5.53
CA GLN A 165 10.00 -0.78 6.64
C GLN A 165 10.62 0.57 6.23
N THR A 166 10.98 0.74 4.96
CA THR A 166 11.58 1.99 4.47
C THR A 166 10.55 3.01 4.03
N LEU A 167 9.29 2.59 3.87
CA LEU A 167 8.23 3.47 3.43
C LEU A 167 7.72 4.38 4.55
N TYR A 168 7.24 5.56 4.13
CA TYR A 168 6.52 6.46 5.01
C TYR A 168 5.28 7.05 4.33
N ALA A 169 4.25 7.29 5.14
CA ALA A 169 3.07 8.03 4.79
C ALA A 169 3.15 9.41 5.48
N GLU A 170 3.11 10.50 4.69
CA GLU A 170 3.35 11.86 5.19
C GLU A 170 2.35 12.31 6.25
N GLU A 171 1.13 11.78 6.22
CA GLU A 171 0.06 12.15 7.16
C GLU A 171 0.11 11.35 8.46
N GLU A 172 0.97 10.33 8.55
CA GLU A 172 1.09 9.49 9.74
C GLU A 172 2.29 9.92 10.58
N GLU A 173 2.07 10.14 11.87
CA GLU A 173 3.12 10.48 12.81
C GLU A 173 3.98 9.25 13.16
N GLY A 174 5.26 9.50 13.37
CA GLY A 174 6.21 8.49 13.81
C GLY A 174 7.40 8.33 12.87
N ALA A 175 8.45 7.72 13.38
CA ALA A 175 9.67 7.45 12.61
C ALA A 175 9.40 6.40 11.51
N VAL A 176 10.16 6.50 10.41
CA VAL A 176 10.17 5.49 9.35
C VAL A 176 10.47 4.11 9.97
N GLY A 177 9.74 3.09 9.53
CA GLY A 177 9.87 1.73 10.09
C GLY A 177 9.12 1.51 11.41
N SER A 178 8.47 2.53 11.99
CA SER A 178 7.60 2.33 13.15
C SER A 178 6.35 1.52 12.77
N ILE A 179 5.74 0.86 13.75
CA ILE A 179 4.54 0.04 13.55
C ILE A 179 3.40 0.86 12.93
N ASN A 180 3.24 2.12 13.33
CA ASN A 180 2.19 2.98 12.80
C ASN A 180 2.41 3.28 11.32
N GLN A 181 3.64 3.65 10.93
CA GLN A 181 4.01 3.88 9.53
C GLN A 181 3.82 2.62 8.68
N ILE A 182 4.28 1.46 9.16
CA ILE A 182 4.12 0.18 8.45
C ILE A 182 2.63 -0.14 8.25
N LYS A 183 1.79 0.02 9.28
CA LYS A 183 0.34 -0.22 9.19
C LYS A 183 -0.32 0.74 8.20
N ALA A 184 -0.02 2.03 8.27
CA ALA A 184 -0.59 3.04 7.38
C ALA A 184 -0.23 2.75 5.92
N CYS A 185 1.06 2.52 5.64
CA CYS A 185 1.53 2.20 4.30
C CYS A 185 0.91 0.90 3.78
N THR A 186 0.91 -0.17 4.59
CA THR A 186 0.33 -1.46 4.18
C THR A 186 -1.17 -1.35 3.90
N THR A 187 -1.93 -0.64 4.72
CA THR A 187 -3.37 -0.43 4.51
C THR A 187 -3.66 0.29 3.20
N ARG A 188 -2.92 1.34 2.89
CA ARG A 188 -3.07 2.10 1.64
C ARG A 188 -2.67 1.28 0.42
N LEU A 189 -1.57 0.54 0.51
CA LEU A 189 -1.12 -0.36 -0.56
C LEU A 189 -2.13 -1.48 -0.82
N LEU A 190 -2.71 -2.08 0.24
CA LEU A 190 -3.76 -3.09 0.10
C LEU A 190 -5.01 -2.52 -0.57
N HIS A 191 -5.44 -1.32 -0.17
CA HIS A 191 -6.58 -0.65 -0.79
C HIS A 191 -6.29 -0.37 -2.28
N TYR A 192 -5.10 0.14 -2.58
CA TYR A 192 -4.65 0.39 -3.94
C TYR A 192 -4.67 -0.89 -4.78
N ALA A 193 -4.04 -1.97 -4.31
CA ALA A 193 -4.00 -3.25 -5.03
C ALA A 193 -5.40 -3.73 -5.41
N LYS A 194 -6.35 -3.69 -4.45
CA LYS A 194 -7.74 -4.12 -4.67
C LYS A 194 -8.50 -3.23 -5.66
N SER A 195 -8.31 -1.91 -5.60
CA SER A 195 -9.04 -0.97 -6.45
C SER A 195 -8.51 -0.89 -7.88
N SER A 196 -7.19 -1.03 -8.06
CA SER A 196 -6.51 -0.97 -9.37
C SER A 196 -6.30 -2.34 -10.02
N ASN A 197 -6.61 -3.43 -9.31
CA ASN A 197 -6.36 -4.81 -9.75
C ASN A 197 -4.87 -5.12 -10.01
N VAL A 198 -3.94 -4.33 -9.46
CA VAL A 198 -2.50 -4.54 -9.52
C VAL A 198 -2.10 -5.59 -8.48
N ALA A 199 -1.34 -6.61 -8.88
CA ALA A 199 -0.76 -7.56 -7.93
C ALA A 199 0.39 -6.89 -7.18
N LEU A 200 0.49 -7.10 -5.86
CA LEU A 200 1.46 -6.42 -5.02
C LEU A 200 2.24 -7.40 -4.14
N PHE A 201 3.58 -7.30 -4.16
CA PHE A 201 4.47 -7.99 -3.24
C PHE A 201 5.13 -6.99 -2.30
N LEU A 202 5.07 -7.29 -1.00
CA LEU A 202 5.81 -6.56 0.03
C LEU A 202 6.91 -7.44 0.60
N ILE A 203 8.12 -6.91 0.69
CA ILE A 203 9.19 -7.52 1.49
C ILE A 203 9.11 -6.95 2.90
N GLY A 204 9.10 -7.85 3.89
CA GLY A 204 9.15 -7.52 5.31
C GLY A 204 10.34 -8.18 6.00
N HIS A 205 11.04 -7.44 6.86
CA HIS A 205 12.06 -7.99 7.73
C HIS A 205 11.43 -8.36 9.07
N ILE A 206 11.63 -9.60 9.51
CA ILE A 206 11.18 -10.09 10.82
C ILE A 206 12.38 -10.05 11.73
N ASN A 207 12.33 -9.18 12.74
CA ASN A 207 13.29 -9.17 13.86
C ASN A 207 12.69 -10.02 14.97
N LYS A 208 13.53 -10.88 15.54
CA LYS A 208 13.20 -11.67 16.75
C LYS A 208 13.18 -10.78 17.96
#